data_77a8a2dc993353c9db1376fee59aa913
#
_entry.id   77a8a2dc993353c9db1376fee59aa913
#
_cell.length_a   1.000
_cell.length_b   1.000
_cell.length_c   1.000
_cell.angle_alpha   90.00
_cell.angle_beta   90.00
_cell.angle_gamma   90.00
#
_symmetry.space_group_name_H-M   'P 1'
#
loop_
_entity.id
_entity.type
_entity.pdbx_description
1 polymer ?
#
loop_
_entity_poly.entity_id
_entity_poly.type
_entity_poly.pdbx_seq_one_letter_code
_entity_poly.pdbx_strand_id
1 'polypeptide(L)'
;EGENVRVCAIKGNFDDAQTGVKKIFTTPSVAEKLAENNMLFSSANSINWGRLLPQIVYYISAYCDLVNDGKIELGDKINVVVPTGNFGNILASYYASLMGLPINKFVCASNSNNVLTDFIKTGVYDKNRNFYTTISPSMGILVSSNLERLLYKLSGDNDEVTRGWMNALKSEGKYEVSDDV
;
A
#
# COMPACT_ATOMS: atom_id res chain seq x y z
N GLU A 1 -6.22 7.71 24.97
CA GLU A 1 -5.65 8.75 24.09
C GLU A 1 -4.72 9.64 24.90
N GLY A 2 -3.54 9.98 24.36
CA GLY A 2 -2.63 10.90 25.01
C GLY A 2 -3.02 12.36 24.80
N GLU A 3 -2.50 13.26 25.64
CA GLU A 3 -2.79 14.71 25.54
C GLU A 3 -2.33 15.33 24.20
N ASN A 4 -1.35 14.69 23.54
CA ASN A 4 -0.79 15.10 22.25
C ASN A 4 -1.47 14.46 21.04
N VAL A 5 -2.53 13.69 21.24
CA VAL A 5 -3.30 13.03 20.18
C VAL A 5 -4.68 13.67 20.04
N ARG A 6 -5.13 13.89 18.80
CA ARG A 6 -6.48 14.35 18.48
C ARG A 6 -7.07 13.43 17.42
N VAL A 7 -8.31 13.02 17.64
CA VAL A 7 -9.08 12.21 16.70
C VAL A 7 -10.23 13.04 16.16
N CYS A 8 -10.33 13.14 14.85
CA CYS A 8 -11.39 13.85 14.17
C CYS A 8 -12.12 12.91 13.23
N ALA A 9 -13.42 12.70 13.48
CA ALA A 9 -14.27 11.95 12.58
C ALA A 9 -14.81 12.87 11.49
N ILE A 10 -14.79 12.40 10.25
CA ILE A 10 -15.36 13.11 9.10
C ILE A 10 -16.62 12.39 8.60
N LYS A 11 -17.51 13.11 7.94
CA LYS A 11 -18.62 12.51 7.17
C LYS A 11 -18.09 12.11 5.80
N GLY A 12 -17.75 10.82 5.63
CA GLY A 12 -17.17 10.31 4.41
C GLY A 12 -16.54 8.92 4.62
N ASN A 13 -15.83 8.45 3.63
CA ASN A 13 -15.08 7.21 3.68
C ASN A 13 -13.56 7.45 3.82
N PHE A 14 -12.78 6.37 3.78
CA PHE A 14 -11.32 6.45 3.90
C PHE A 14 -10.67 7.27 2.78
N ASP A 15 -11.15 7.17 1.56
CA ASP A 15 -10.61 7.91 0.41
C ASP A 15 -10.86 9.41 0.53
N ASP A 16 -12.00 9.82 1.09
CA ASP A 16 -12.29 11.23 1.40
C ASP A 16 -11.31 11.77 2.44
N ALA A 17 -11.08 11.01 3.52
CA ALA A 17 -10.12 11.38 4.55
C ALA A 17 -8.70 11.48 3.98
N GLN A 18 -8.27 10.50 3.18
CA GLN A 18 -6.94 10.50 2.57
C GLN A 18 -6.75 11.66 1.59
N THR A 19 -7.77 11.98 0.80
CA THR A 19 -7.77 13.13 -0.11
C THR A 19 -7.63 14.44 0.65
N GLY A 20 -8.37 14.59 1.74
CA GLY A 20 -8.26 15.75 2.64
C GLY A 20 -6.86 15.91 3.22
N VAL A 21 -6.28 14.83 3.73
CA VAL A 21 -4.90 14.81 4.25
C VAL A 21 -3.89 15.21 3.17
N LYS A 22 -3.96 14.61 1.98
CA LYS A 22 -3.07 14.96 0.87
C LYS A 22 -3.17 16.44 0.50
N LYS A 23 -4.38 17.00 0.47
CA LYS A 23 -4.60 18.43 0.21
C LYS A 23 -3.93 19.30 1.27
N ILE A 24 -4.05 18.96 2.55
CA ILE A 24 -3.40 19.69 3.66
C ILE A 24 -1.87 19.63 3.50
N PHE A 25 -1.30 18.45 3.20
CA PHE A 25 0.13 18.27 3.01
C PHE A 25 0.71 19.09 1.85
N THR A 26 -0.09 19.32 0.81
CA THR A 26 0.33 20.06 -0.39
C THR A 26 -0.03 21.55 -0.36
N THR A 27 -0.61 22.06 0.75
CA THR A 27 -0.99 23.47 0.90
C THR A 27 0.17 24.27 1.53
N PRO A 28 0.86 25.16 0.79
CA PRO A 28 2.05 25.86 1.26
C PRO A 28 1.81 26.66 2.55
N SER A 29 0.70 27.40 2.63
CA SER A 29 0.37 28.22 3.80
C SER A 29 0.19 27.43 5.09
N VAL A 30 -0.15 26.14 5.01
CA VAL A 30 -0.22 25.27 6.19
C VAL A 30 1.18 24.82 6.60
N ALA A 31 2.03 24.48 5.63
CA ALA A 31 3.44 24.13 5.91
C ALA A 31 4.21 25.31 6.53
N GLU A 32 4.00 26.53 6.04
CA GLU A 32 4.58 27.76 6.58
C GLU A 32 4.18 27.98 8.05
N LYS A 33 2.88 27.87 8.38
CA LYS A 33 2.39 27.97 9.75
C LYS A 33 2.97 26.92 10.70
N LEU A 34 3.18 25.71 10.21
CA LEU A 34 3.85 24.66 11.00
C LEU A 34 5.31 25.02 11.26
N ALA A 35 6.03 25.49 10.22
CA ALA A 35 7.42 25.89 10.34
C ALA A 35 7.62 27.02 11.36
N GLU A 36 6.73 28.02 11.40
CA GLU A 36 6.72 29.08 12.40
C GLU A 36 6.65 28.54 13.85
N ASN A 37 6.11 27.34 14.03
CA ASN A 37 5.98 26.67 15.33
C ASN A 37 7.01 25.54 15.52
N ASN A 38 8.07 25.49 14.71
CA ASN A 38 9.07 24.42 14.69
C ASN A 38 8.46 23.02 14.49
N MET A 39 7.42 22.92 13.71
CA MET A 39 6.71 21.68 13.35
C MET A 39 6.81 21.41 11.86
N LEU A 40 6.73 20.14 11.49
CA LEU A 40 6.63 19.69 10.09
C LEU A 40 5.64 18.55 9.97
N PHE A 41 5.11 18.37 8.78
CA PHE A 41 4.24 17.24 8.48
C PHE A 41 5.02 15.92 8.49
N SER A 42 4.37 14.89 9.00
CA SER A 42 4.77 13.49 8.84
C SER A 42 3.52 12.64 8.61
N SER A 43 3.70 11.43 8.13
CA SER A 43 2.61 10.49 7.87
C SER A 43 2.86 9.14 8.52
N ALA A 44 1.85 8.59 9.19
CA ALA A 44 1.84 7.23 9.72
C ALA A 44 1.39 6.19 8.68
N ASN A 45 0.97 6.62 7.49
CA ASN A 45 0.59 5.74 6.38
C ASN A 45 1.85 5.18 5.68
N SER A 46 1.73 3.97 5.10
CA SER A 46 2.82 3.29 4.37
C SER A 46 3.24 4.00 3.07
N ILE A 47 2.56 5.07 2.64
CA ILE A 47 3.10 5.97 1.60
C ILE A 47 4.38 6.66 2.05
N ASN A 48 4.57 6.84 3.35
CA ASN A 48 5.85 7.22 3.95
C ASN A 48 6.76 5.99 4.01
N TRP A 49 7.91 6.05 3.33
CA TRP A 49 8.89 4.97 3.33
C TRP A 49 9.34 4.57 4.74
N GLY A 50 9.52 5.53 5.65
CA GLY A 50 9.84 5.28 7.05
C GLY A 50 8.77 4.49 7.82
N ARG A 51 7.57 4.34 7.25
CA ARG A 51 6.48 3.49 7.80
C ARG A 51 6.35 2.16 7.06
N LEU A 52 6.84 2.08 5.83
CA LEU A 52 6.86 0.83 5.06
C LEU A 52 8.08 -0.02 5.43
N LEU A 53 9.25 0.58 5.52
CA LEU A 53 10.51 -0.12 5.78
C LEU A 53 10.47 -1.03 7.03
N PRO A 54 9.97 -0.59 8.21
CA PRO A 54 9.87 -1.45 9.38
C PRO A 54 8.94 -2.66 9.21
N GLN A 55 8.02 -2.62 8.26
CA GLN A 55 7.10 -3.75 8.01
C GLN A 55 7.82 -4.94 7.37
N ILE A 56 8.98 -4.75 6.76
CA ILE A 56 9.82 -5.84 6.25
C ILE A 56 10.21 -6.78 7.40
N VAL A 57 10.49 -6.22 8.57
CA VAL A 57 10.89 -6.97 9.77
C VAL A 57 9.82 -7.98 10.19
N TYR A 58 8.53 -7.69 9.99
CA TYR A 58 7.44 -8.59 10.38
C TYR A 58 7.56 -9.97 9.71
N TYR A 59 7.92 -9.98 8.42
CA TYR A 59 8.04 -11.22 7.64
C TYR A 59 9.27 -12.00 7.97
N ILE A 60 10.39 -11.33 8.22
CA ILE A 60 11.64 -11.95 8.65
C ILE A 60 11.46 -12.55 10.04
N SER A 61 10.89 -11.79 10.98
CA SER A 61 10.60 -12.26 12.34
C SER A 61 9.68 -13.48 12.33
N ALA A 62 8.53 -13.37 11.63
CA ALA A 62 7.58 -14.48 11.55
C ALA A 62 8.20 -15.75 10.93
N TYR A 63 9.07 -15.60 9.93
CA TYR A 63 9.79 -16.74 9.36
C TYR A 63 10.74 -17.37 10.38
N CYS A 64 11.52 -16.55 11.08
CA CYS A 64 12.41 -17.03 12.14
C CYS A 64 11.65 -17.74 13.26
N ASP A 65 10.49 -17.22 13.64
CA ASP A 65 9.64 -17.86 14.66
C ASP A 65 9.15 -19.24 14.20
N LEU A 66 8.74 -19.39 12.94
CA LEU A 66 8.35 -20.69 12.36
C LEU A 66 9.49 -21.70 12.37
N VAL A 67 10.71 -21.26 12.05
CA VAL A 67 11.92 -22.11 12.11
C VAL A 67 12.24 -22.50 13.55
N ASN A 68 12.24 -21.53 14.47
CA ASN A 68 12.55 -21.74 15.89
C ASN A 68 11.53 -22.69 16.57
N ASP A 69 10.26 -22.60 16.15
CA ASP A 69 9.20 -23.49 16.63
C ASP A 69 9.22 -24.89 15.97
N GLY A 70 10.16 -25.14 15.05
CA GLY A 70 10.26 -26.39 14.32
C GLY A 70 9.07 -26.67 13.39
N LYS A 71 8.37 -25.63 12.93
CA LYS A 71 7.25 -25.74 11.99
C LYS A 71 7.72 -25.88 10.54
N ILE A 72 8.88 -25.33 10.24
CA ILE A 72 9.56 -25.40 8.96
C ILE A 72 11.07 -25.53 9.20
N GLU A 73 11.82 -25.98 8.19
CA GLU A 73 13.28 -25.94 8.19
C GLU A 73 13.81 -24.64 7.58
N LEU A 74 15.02 -24.25 7.92
CA LEU A 74 15.65 -23.07 7.34
C LEU A 74 15.84 -23.26 5.83
N GLY A 75 15.29 -22.37 5.04
CA GLY A 75 15.27 -22.43 3.58
C GLY A 75 13.96 -22.93 2.98
N ASP A 76 13.05 -23.47 3.79
CA ASP A 76 11.73 -23.83 3.33
C ASP A 76 10.96 -22.62 2.82
N LYS A 77 10.25 -22.78 1.70
CA LYS A 77 9.46 -21.71 1.11
C LYS A 77 8.10 -21.59 1.79
N ILE A 78 7.74 -20.37 2.15
CA ILE A 78 6.44 -20.06 2.74
C ILE A 78 5.52 -19.32 1.75
N ASN A 79 4.21 -19.43 1.96
CA ASN A 79 3.22 -18.56 1.30
C ASN A 79 2.84 -17.44 2.25
N VAL A 80 2.76 -16.23 1.72
CA VAL A 80 2.38 -15.06 2.50
C VAL A 80 1.00 -14.58 2.05
N VAL A 81 0.03 -14.57 2.97
CA VAL A 81 -1.33 -14.10 2.73
C VAL A 81 -1.52 -12.75 3.41
N VAL A 82 -1.79 -11.72 2.62
CA VAL A 82 -1.94 -10.36 3.12
C VAL A 82 -3.30 -9.80 2.74
N PRO A 83 -4.14 -9.44 3.72
CA PRO A 83 -5.35 -8.66 3.45
C PRO A 83 -4.96 -7.33 2.80
N THR A 84 -5.56 -7.06 1.66
CA THR A 84 -5.16 -5.93 0.83
C THR A 84 -5.85 -4.65 1.27
N GLY A 85 -5.02 -3.65 1.56
CA GLY A 85 -5.41 -2.26 1.71
C GLY A 85 -4.63 -1.40 0.72
N ASN A 86 -3.83 -0.44 1.22
CA ASN A 86 -2.99 0.44 0.41
C ASN A 86 -1.74 -0.24 -0.18
N PHE A 87 -1.66 -1.55 -0.17
CA PHE A 87 -0.57 -2.40 -0.67
C PHE A 87 0.76 -2.28 0.11
N GLY A 88 0.83 -1.50 1.17
CA GLY A 88 2.09 -1.28 1.92
C GLY A 88 2.65 -2.56 2.53
N ASN A 89 1.79 -3.33 3.20
CA ASN A 89 2.22 -4.53 3.91
C ASN A 89 2.68 -5.64 2.95
N ILE A 90 1.93 -5.93 1.88
CA ILE A 90 2.35 -6.94 0.90
C ILE A 90 3.60 -6.50 0.12
N LEU A 91 3.78 -5.20 -0.13
CA LEU A 91 5.00 -4.66 -0.74
C LEU A 91 6.21 -4.85 0.18
N ALA A 92 6.05 -4.69 1.50
CA ALA A 92 7.10 -5.00 2.47
C ALA A 92 7.51 -6.48 2.41
N SER A 93 6.55 -7.39 2.26
CA SER A 93 6.81 -8.82 2.05
C SER A 93 7.58 -9.07 0.74
N TYR A 94 7.23 -8.38 -0.33
CA TYR A 94 7.97 -8.44 -1.59
C TYR A 94 9.42 -7.99 -1.42
N TYR A 95 9.67 -6.89 -0.70
CA TYR A 95 11.04 -6.47 -0.40
C TYR A 95 11.77 -7.49 0.47
N ALA A 96 11.11 -8.12 1.45
CA ALA A 96 11.70 -9.21 2.23
C ALA A 96 12.17 -10.36 1.31
N SER A 97 11.39 -10.71 0.28
CA SER A 97 11.79 -11.74 -0.69
C SER A 97 13.01 -11.32 -1.52
N LEU A 98 13.10 -10.07 -1.92
CA LEU A 98 14.28 -9.53 -2.61
C LEU A 98 15.54 -9.53 -1.72
N MET A 99 15.35 -9.47 -0.39
CA MET A 99 16.42 -9.58 0.61
C MET A 99 16.81 -11.05 0.92
N GLY A 100 16.15 -12.02 0.27
CA GLY A 100 16.47 -13.44 0.39
C GLY A 100 15.52 -14.27 1.25
N LEU A 101 14.43 -13.68 1.77
CA LEU A 101 13.40 -14.46 2.48
C LEU A 101 12.73 -15.44 1.50
N PRO A 102 12.71 -16.77 1.78
CA PRO A 102 12.22 -17.76 0.85
C PRO A 102 10.70 -17.78 0.76
N ILE A 103 10.15 -16.89 -0.06
CA ILE A 103 8.71 -16.79 -0.32
C ILE A 103 8.38 -17.52 -1.62
N ASN A 104 7.36 -18.39 -1.56
CA ASN A 104 6.85 -19.12 -2.71
C ASN A 104 5.77 -18.34 -3.44
N LYS A 105 4.78 -17.83 -2.68
CA LYS A 105 3.64 -17.08 -3.25
C LYS A 105 3.22 -15.94 -2.33
N PHE A 106 2.81 -14.82 -2.97
CA PHE A 106 2.07 -13.75 -2.33
C PHE A 106 0.58 -13.92 -2.65
N VAL A 107 -0.26 -13.94 -1.64
CA VAL A 107 -1.70 -14.01 -1.80
C VAL A 107 -2.30 -12.68 -1.35
N CYS A 108 -2.79 -11.93 -2.32
CA CYS A 108 -3.43 -10.64 -2.12
C CYS A 108 -4.91 -10.86 -1.81
N ALA A 109 -5.27 -10.94 -0.54
CA ALA A 109 -6.65 -11.16 -0.14
C ALA A 109 -7.45 -9.85 -0.17
N SER A 110 -8.66 -9.87 -0.73
CA SER A 110 -9.55 -8.72 -0.79
C SER A 110 -10.97 -9.08 -0.38
N ASN A 111 -11.75 -8.05 -0.03
CA ASN A 111 -13.21 -8.17 0.13
C ASN A 111 -13.92 -7.87 -1.20
N SER A 112 -15.21 -7.49 -1.15
CA SER A 112 -15.99 -7.14 -2.35
C SER A 112 -15.42 -5.95 -3.13
N ASN A 113 -14.56 -5.13 -2.52
CA ASN A 113 -13.81 -4.08 -3.23
C ASN A 113 -12.51 -4.67 -3.81
N ASN A 114 -12.67 -5.50 -4.84
CA ASN A 114 -11.65 -6.41 -5.36
C ASN A 114 -10.85 -5.86 -6.56
N VAL A 115 -10.64 -4.55 -6.63
CA VAL A 115 -9.92 -3.90 -7.75
C VAL A 115 -8.57 -4.55 -8.04
N LEU A 116 -7.82 -4.91 -7.00
CA LEU A 116 -6.51 -5.56 -7.16
C LEU A 116 -6.61 -7.00 -7.64
N THR A 117 -7.66 -7.73 -7.24
CA THR A 117 -7.91 -9.09 -7.75
C THR A 117 -8.13 -9.09 -9.25
N ASP A 118 -8.94 -8.14 -9.73
CA ASP A 118 -9.21 -8.01 -11.16
C ASP A 118 -7.95 -7.54 -11.89
N PHE A 119 -7.23 -6.55 -11.34
CA PHE A 119 -5.97 -6.09 -11.90
C PHE A 119 -4.94 -7.22 -12.07
N ILE A 120 -4.70 -8.03 -11.03
CA ILE A 120 -3.75 -9.15 -11.09
C ILE A 120 -4.17 -10.20 -12.14
N LYS A 121 -5.46 -10.35 -12.40
CA LYS A 121 -5.98 -11.32 -13.38
C LYS A 121 -5.97 -10.80 -14.82
N THR A 122 -6.11 -9.50 -15.02
CA THR A 122 -6.40 -8.91 -16.33
C THR A 122 -5.34 -7.92 -16.81
N GLY A 123 -4.43 -7.48 -15.94
CA GLY A 123 -3.54 -6.35 -16.24
C GLY A 123 -4.22 -4.98 -16.24
N VAL A 124 -5.55 -4.93 -16.08
CA VAL A 124 -6.32 -3.68 -16.11
C VAL A 124 -6.68 -3.22 -14.71
N TYR A 125 -6.14 -2.08 -14.30
CA TYR A 125 -6.54 -1.40 -13.09
C TYR A 125 -7.65 -0.39 -13.39
N ASP A 126 -8.84 -0.62 -12.82
CA ASP A 126 -10.00 0.26 -13.03
C ASP A 126 -10.65 0.61 -11.69
N LYS A 127 -10.55 1.89 -11.30
CA LYS A 127 -11.19 2.43 -10.09
C LYS A 127 -12.63 2.91 -10.31
N ASN A 128 -13.10 2.95 -11.58
CA ASN A 128 -14.44 3.41 -11.97
C ASN A 128 -15.48 2.31 -11.69
N ARG A 129 -15.66 1.98 -10.41
CA ARG A 129 -16.56 0.93 -9.95
C ARG A 129 -17.28 1.33 -8.67
N ASN A 130 -18.33 0.60 -8.35
CA ASN A 130 -19.05 0.83 -7.10
C ASN A 130 -18.17 0.50 -5.89
N PHE A 131 -18.26 1.33 -4.87
CA PHE A 131 -17.70 1.06 -3.56
C PHE A 131 -18.71 0.29 -2.70
N TYR A 132 -18.29 -0.81 -2.09
CA TYR A 132 -19.13 -1.64 -1.23
C TYR A 132 -18.72 -1.46 0.23
N THR A 133 -19.69 -1.11 1.08
CA THR A 133 -19.51 -1.16 2.53
C THR A 133 -19.51 -2.61 3.00
N THR A 134 -18.45 -3.01 3.68
CA THR A 134 -18.26 -4.40 4.16
C THR A 134 -17.96 -4.41 5.65
N ILE A 135 -17.97 -5.59 6.27
CA ILE A 135 -17.56 -5.79 7.68
C ILE A 135 -16.03 -5.66 7.87
N SER A 136 -15.26 -5.52 6.78
CA SER A 136 -13.82 -5.27 6.80
C SER A 136 -13.48 -3.91 6.13
N PRO A 137 -13.87 -2.79 6.75
CA PRO A 137 -13.80 -1.47 6.12
C PRO A 137 -12.38 -1.01 5.80
N SER A 138 -11.37 -1.48 6.52
CA SER A 138 -9.97 -1.18 6.26
C SER A 138 -9.44 -1.74 4.93
N MET A 139 -10.16 -2.71 4.33
CA MET A 139 -9.89 -3.26 3.00
C MET A 139 -10.74 -2.59 1.91
N GLY A 140 -11.60 -1.65 2.28
CA GLY A 140 -12.48 -0.92 1.38
C GLY A 140 -11.77 0.25 0.71
N ILE A 141 -10.91 -0.02 -0.26
CA ILE A 141 -10.21 1.00 -1.05
C ILE A 141 -10.36 0.74 -2.54
N LEU A 142 -10.43 1.81 -3.32
CA LEU A 142 -10.42 1.77 -4.79
C LEU A 142 -9.06 2.17 -5.37
N VAL A 143 -8.21 2.85 -4.59
CA VAL A 143 -6.86 3.26 -5.00
C VAL A 143 -5.82 2.75 -4.02
N SER A 144 -4.99 1.82 -4.49
CA SER A 144 -3.94 1.18 -3.70
C SER A 144 -2.62 1.93 -3.87
N SER A 145 -2.32 2.82 -2.92
CA SER A 145 -1.29 3.85 -3.07
C SER A 145 0.16 3.34 -3.15
N ASN A 146 0.44 2.12 -2.70
CA ASN A 146 1.79 1.55 -2.77
C ASN A 146 1.97 0.58 -3.95
N LEU A 147 0.91 0.28 -4.71
CA LEU A 147 1.02 -0.55 -5.91
C LEU A 147 1.94 0.08 -6.95
N GLU A 148 1.92 1.42 -7.05
CA GLU A 148 2.82 2.20 -7.91
C GLU A 148 4.29 1.80 -7.72
N ARG A 149 4.72 1.55 -6.48
CA ARG A 149 6.10 1.15 -6.18
C ARG A 149 6.44 -0.26 -6.68
N LEU A 150 5.47 -1.19 -6.63
CA LEU A 150 5.65 -2.50 -7.23
C LEU A 150 5.73 -2.40 -8.75
N LEU A 151 4.82 -1.65 -9.36
CA LEU A 151 4.81 -1.44 -10.81
C LEU A 151 6.09 -0.78 -11.32
N TYR A 152 6.63 0.19 -10.58
CA TYR A 152 7.93 0.77 -10.87
C TYR A 152 9.03 -0.29 -10.90
N LYS A 153 9.06 -1.20 -9.92
CA LYS A 153 10.04 -2.31 -9.89
C LYS A 153 9.84 -3.30 -11.03
N LEU A 154 8.60 -3.67 -11.32
CA LEU A 154 8.29 -4.64 -12.38
C LEU A 154 8.53 -4.06 -13.79
N SER A 155 8.39 -2.76 -13.97
CA SER A 155 8.73 -2.08 -15.24
C SER A 155 10.24 -1.88 -15.45
N GLY A 156 11.09 -2.45 -14.60
CA GLY A 156 12.54 -2.29 -14.70
C GLY A 156 13.03 -0.91 -14.23
N ASP A 157 12.40 -0.38 -13.18
CA ASP A 157 12.69 0.94 -12.61
C ASP A 157 12.42 2.10 -13.60
N ASN A 158 11.42 1.93 -14.48
CA ASN A 158 11.06 2.89 -15.51
C ASN A 158 10.04 3.90 -14.99
N ASP A 159 10.50 5.13 -14.71
CA ASP A 159 9.66 6.19 -14.16
C ASP A 159 8.71 6.81 -15.19
N GLU A 160 9.06 6.83 -16.47
CA GLU A 160 8.20 7.36 -17.53
C GLU A 160 6.97 6.47 -17.72
N VAL A 161 7.17 5.14 -17.78
CA VAL A 161 6.09 4.16 -17.91
C VAL A 161 5.18 4.22 -16.68
N THR A 162 5.77 4.18 -15.49
CA THR A 162 5.00 4.24 -14.23
C THR A 162 4.22 5.54 -14.11
N ARG A 163 4.82 6.67 -14.47
CA ARG A 163 4.15 7.99 -14.51
C ARG A 163 2.99 8.00 -15.50
N GLY A 164 3.15 7.35 -16.66
CA GLY A 164 2.08 7.19 -17.65
C GLY A 164 0.86 6.50 -17.06
N TRP A 165 1.05 5.35 -16.39
CA TRP A 165 -0.04 4.64 -15.72
C TRP A 165 -0.72 5.47 -14.62
N MET A 166 0.07 6.16 -13.79
CA MET A 166 -0.50 6.99 -12.71
C MET A 166 -1.25 8.21 -13.25
N ASN A 167 -0.81 8.80 -14.35
CA ASN A 167 -1.53 9.87 -15.02
C ASN A 167 -2.85 9.37 -15.64
N ALA A 168 -2.86 8.20 -16.28
CA ALA A 168 -4.07 7.58 -16.81
C ALA A 168 -5.06 7.26 -15.66
N LEU A 169 -4.57 6.70 -14.54
CA LEU A 169 -5.40 6.48 -13.36
C LEU A 169 -6.04 7.77 -12.83
N LYS A 170 -5.31 8.87 -12.90
CA LYS A 170 -5.81 10.19 -12.45
C LYS A 170 -6.84 10.78 -13.40
N SER A 171 -6.59 10.74 -14.71
CA SER A 171 -7.42 11.38 -15.75
C SER A 171 -8.62 10.53 -16.17
N GLU A 172 -8.42 9.20 -16.33
CA GLU A 172 -9.40 8.29 -16.88
C GLU A 172 -9.98 7.33 -15.84
N GLY A 173 -9.33 7.22 -14.68
CA GLY A 173 -9.70 6.28 -13.62
C GLY A 173 -9.23 4.85 -13.86
N LYS A 174 -8.47 4.59 -14.92
CA LYS A 174 -7.97 3.27 -15.29
C LYS A 174 -6.63 3.34 -16.01
N TYR A 175 -5.91 2.23 -15.99
CA TYR A 175 -4.75 1.96 -16.84
C TYR A 175 -4.61 0.46 -17.09
N GLU A 176 -3.83 0.10 -18.08
CA GLU A 176 -3.47 -1.27 -18.42
C GLU A 176 -1.94 -1.42 -18.43
N VAL A 177 -1.45 -2.51 -17.89
CA VAL A 177 -0.04 -2.87 -17.95
C VAL A 177 0.17 -3.89 -19.07
N SER A 178 1.38 -3.92 -19.62
CA SER A 178 1.76 -4.92 -20.62
C SER A 178 1.93 -6.32 -19.99
N ASP A 179 1.83 -7.37 -20.81
CA ASP A 179 1.89 -8.77 -20.39
C ASP A 179 3.22 -9.17 -19.72
N ASP A 180 4.24 -8.35 -19.84
CA ASP A 180 5.57 -8.56 -19.26
C ASP A 180 5.74 -7.93 -17.86
N VAL A 181 4.70 -7.26 -17.34
CA VAL A 181 4.63 -6.66 -16.00
C VAL A 181 3.74 -7.47 -15.08
#